data_01951b6e24eec39d3536cda56bb674d3
#
_entry.id   01951b6e24eec39d3536cda56bb674d3
#
_cell.length_a   1.000
_cell.length_b   1.000
_cell.length_c   1.000
_cell.angle_alpha   90.00
_cell.angle_beta   90.00
_cell.angle_gamma   90.00
#
_symmetry.space_group_name_H-M   'P 1'
#
loop_
_entity.id
_entity.type
_entity.pdbx_description
1 polymer ?
#
loop_
_entity_poly.entity_id
_entity_poly.type
_entity_poly.pdbx_seq_one_letter_code
_entity_poly.pdbx_strand_id
1 'polypeptide(L)'
;GDVYKRQGCDKNLVDSEEMLGLLTGNGFEIVDDETEAEAIVVNTCCFINDAKEESVNTILEMAEYKKTGSCKVLVVTGCMAQRYKNEIIEEVPEVDAVLGTTSYGDILKAIREAMEGKHFQEFKDIDYLPEKLGKRVLTTGGHFGYLKIAEGCDKHCTYCIIPKLRGKFRSVLMERLVTQAKEMAEEGVKELILVAQETTVYGTDIYGKKSLHILLK
;
A
#
# COMPACT_ATOMS: atom_id res chain seq x y z
N GLY A 1 -14.18 6.66 13.09
CA GLY A 1 -13.34 5.51 12.88
C GLY A 1 -13.14 5.22 11.40
N ASP A 2 -12.07 4.51 11.04
CA ASP A 2 -11.71 4.25 9.65
C ASP A 2 -11.61 2.74 9.42
N VAL A 3 -12.19 2.25 8.31
CA VAL A 3 -12.03 0.87 7.85
C VAL A 3 -11.02 0.81 6.72
N TYR A 4 -10.21 -0.25 6.76
CA TYR A 4 -9.24 -0.55 5.74
C TYR A 4 -9.55 -1.88 5.04
N LYS A 5 -9.73 -1.85 3.72
CA LYS A 5 -9.90 -3.04 2.88
C LYS A 5 -8.67 -3.25 2.00
N ARG A 6 -8.12 -4.45 2.07
CA ARG A 6 -6.96 -4.86 1.28
C ARG A 6 -7.32 -5.92 0.27
N GLN A 7 -6.84 -5.67 -0.94
CA GLN A 7 -6.88 -6.61 -2.05
C GLN A 7 -5.45 -6.83 -2.56
N GLY A 8 -5.03 -8.07 -2.81
CA GLY A 8 -3.79 -8.35 -3.52
C GLY A 8 -2.65 -8.95 -2.70
N CYS A 9 -1.41 -8.67 -3.12
CA CYS A 9 -0.19 -9.35 -2.69
C CYS A 9 0.39 -8.83 -1.36
N ASP A 10 1.41 -9.53 -0.85
CA ASP A 10 2.09 -9.20 0.41
C ASP A 10 2.73 -7.80 0.42
N LYS A 11 3.11 -7.26 -0.75
CA LYS A 11 3.58 -5.88 -0.86
C LYS A 11 2.47 -4.86 -0.61
N ASN A 12 1.26 -5.13 -1.13
CA ASN A 12 0.10 -4.31 -0.80
C ASN A 12 -0.23 -4.38 0.69
N LEU A 13 0.01 -5.54 1.34
CA LEU A 13 -0.16 -5.63 2.79
C LEU A 13 0.81 -4.70 3.52
N VAL A 14 2.09 -4.72 3.16
CA VAL A 14 3.08 -3.81 3.77
C VAL A 14 2.70 -2.35 3.57
N ASP A 15 2.32 -1.96 2.34
CA ASP A 15 1.86 -0.60 2.05
C ASP A 15 0.64 -0.23 2.91
N SER A 16 -0.27 -1.18 3.13
CA SER A 16 -1.45 -1.03 3.98
C SER A 16 -1.10 -0.80 5.44
N GLU A 17 -0.24 -1.62 5.99
CA GLU A 17 0.19 -1.54 7.38
C GLU A 17 1.00 -0.26 7.65
N GLU A 18 1.73 0.25 6.65
CA GLU A 18 2.37 1.57 6.71
C GLU A 18 1.33 2.70 6.73
N MET A 19 0.28 2.63 5.90
CA MET A 19 -0.83 3.60 5.93
C MET A 19 -1.59 3.58 7.26
N LEU A 20 -1.89 2.38 7.78
CA LEU A 20 -2.53 2.23 9.11
C LEU A 20 -1.68 2.87 10.20
N GLY A 21 -0.37 2.68 10.17
CA GLY A 21 0.56 3.31 11.10
C GLY A 21 0.55 4.85 11.02
N LEU A 22 0.46 5.40 9.80
CA LEU A 22 0.30 6.85 9.60
C LEU A 22 -1.02 7.36 10.18
N LEU A 23 -2.12 6.66 9.91
CA LEU A 23 -3.46 7.05 10.37
C LEU A 23 -3.53 7.02 11.89
N THR A 24 -3.17 5.91 12.52
CA THR A 24 -3.21 5.76 13.99
C THR A 24 -2.27 6.74 14.70
N GLY A 25 -1.07 6.97 14.15
CA GLY A 25 -0.13 7.96 14.66
C GLY A 25 -0.61 9.42 14.58
N ASN A 26 -1.67 9.69 13.80
CA ASN A 26 -2.29 11.00 13.64
C ASN A 26 -3.71 11.09 14.21
N GLY A 27 -4.07 10.17 15.11
CA GLY A 27 -5.31 10.24 15.87
C GLY A 27 -6.54 9.64 15.19
N PHE A 28 -6.35 8.90 14.11
CA PHE A 28 -7.40 8.10 13.51
C PHE A 28 -7.59 6.80 14.30
N GLU A 29 -8.81 6.39 14.49
CA GLU A 29 -9.18 5.13 15.14
C GLU A 29 -9.60 4.11 14.09
N ILE A 30 -8.98 2.94 14.11
CA ILE A 30 -9.34 1.85 13.19
C ILE A 30 -10.54 1.10 13.75
N VAL A 31 -11.58 0.94 12.95
CA VAL A 31 -12.79 0.18 13.28
C VAL A 31 -12.93 -1.04 12.38
N ASP A 32 -13.55 -2.09 12.89
CA ASP A 32 -13.76 -3.34 12.14
C ASP A 32 -15.07 -3.34 11.35
N ASP A 33 -16.03 -2.46 11.70
CA ASP A 33 -17.34 -2.34 11.06
C ASP A 33 -17.35 -1.20 10.04
N GLU A 34 -17.55 -1.54 8.78
CA GLU A 34 -17.59 -0.61 7.67
C GLU A 34 -18.72 0.43 7.80
N THR A 35 -19.81 0.06 8.48
CA THR A 35 -20.96 0.95 8.66
C THR A 35 -20.67 2.13 9.59
N GLU A 36 -19.70 1.96 10.49
CA GLU A 36 -19.28 2.97 11.47
C GLU A 36 -18.11 3.84 10.96
N ALA A 37 -17.46 3.42 9.88
CA ALA A 37 -16.30 4.12 9.34
C ALA A 37 -16.66 5.46 8.70
N GLU A 38 -15.97 6.54 9.08
CA GLU A 38 -16.09 7.84 8.42
C GLU A 38 -15.17 7.96 7.19
N ALA A 39 -14.06 7.24 7.16
CA ALA A 39 -13.19 7.10 5.98
C ALA A 39 -12.92 5.62 5.69
N ILE A 40 -13.05 5.24 4.42
CA ILE A 40 -12.74 3.90 3.94
C ILE A 40 -11.61 3.97 2.94
N VAL A 41 -10.58 3.15 3.14
CA VAL A 41 -9.42 3.05 2.25
C VAL A 41 -9.39 1.67 1.60
N VAL A 42 -9.45 1.63 0.27
CA VAL A 42 -9.36 0.38 -0.53
C VAL A 42 -8.01 0.33 -1.22
N ASN A 43 -7.12 -0.56 -0.76
CA ASN A 43 -5.84 -0.81 -1.43
C ASN A 43 -6.00 -1.94 -2.45
N THR A 44 -5.88 -1.61 -3.71
CA THR A 44 -6.32 -2.42 -4.86
C THR A 44 -5.19 -3.16 -5.56
N CYS A 45 -5.56 -4.26 -6.22
CA CYS A 45 -4.69 -5.03 -7.10
C CYS A 45 -5.27 -5.07 -8.53
N CYS A 46 -4.39 -5.19 -9.55
CA CYS A 46 -4.82 -5.40 -10.93
C CYS A 46 -3.81 -6.26 -11.71
N PHE A 47 -3.06 -7.12 -11.01
CA PHE A 47 -2.03 -7.95 -11.64
C PHE A 47 -2.63 -9.09 -12.47
N ILE A 48 -3.67 -9.73 -11.96
CA ILE A 48 -4.48 -10.74 -12.67
C ILE A 48 -5.93 -10.27 -12.77
N ASN A 49 -6.70 -10.88 -13.69
CA ASN A 49 -8.09 -10.48 -13.93
C ASN A 49 -8.96 -10.67 -12.68
N ASP A 50 -8.83 -11.80 -11.98
CA ASP A 50 -9.61 -12.08 -10.78
C ASP A 50 -9.38 -11.02 -9.68
N ALA A 51 -8.11 -10.63 -9.44
CA ALA A 51 -7.78 -9.57 -8.49
C ALA A 51 -8.28 -8.18 -8.93
N LYS A 52 -8.37 -7.94 -10.24
CA LYS A 52 -8.96 -6.73 -10.78
C LYS A 52 -10.47 -6.69 -10.53
N GLU A 53 -11.18 -7.78 -10.85
CA GLU A 53 -12.63 -7.91 -10.63
C GLU A 53 -12.96 -7.77 -9.14
N GLU A 54 -12.23 -8.46 -8.27
CA GLU A 54 -12.35 -8.34 -6.83
C GLU A 54 -12.16 -6.89 -6.36
N SER A 55 -11.14 -6.20 -6.88
CA SER A 55 -10.89 -4.80 -6.54
C SER A 55 -12.02 -3.87 -6.96
N VAL A 56 -12.58 -4.06 -8.17
CA VAL A 56 -13.73 -3.27 -8.64
C VAL A 56 -14.94 -3.53 -7.75
N ASN A 57 -15.26 -4.79 -7.50
CA ASN A 57 -16.40 -5.16 -6.66
C ASN A 57 -16.28 -4.58 -5.26
N THR A 58 -15.08 -4.63 -4.66
CA THR A 58 -14.84 -4.03 -3.34
C THR A 58 -15.01 -2.51 -3.36
N ILE A 59 -14.52 -1.81 -4.40
CA ILE A 59 -14.73 -0.35 -4.51
C ILE A 59 -16.21 -0.04 -4.57
N LEU A 60 -16.99 -0.77 -5.38
CA LEU A 60 -18.44 -0.56 -5.51
C LEU A 60 -19.17 -0.88 -4.21
N GLU A 61 -18.81 -1.96 -3.53
CA GLU A 61 -19.36 -2.32 -2.22
C GLU A 61 -19.10 -1.21 -1.19
N MET A 62 -17.87 -0.72 -1.10
CA MET A 62 -17.49 0.34 -0.16
C MET A 62 -18.14 1.68 -0.51
N ALA A 63 -18.40 1.95 -1.79
CA ALA A 63 -19.12 3.14 -2.23
C ALA A 63 -20.58 3.20 -1.69
N GLU A 64 -21.23 2.04 -1.52
CA GLU A 64 -22.57 1.99 -0.95
C GLU A 64 -22.64 2.49 0.51
N TYR A 65 -21.54 2.37 1.27
CA TYR A 65 -21.51 2.89 2.65
C TYR A 65 -21.53 4.42 2.73
N LYS A 66 -21.30 5.15 1.63
CA LYS A 66 -21.54 6.60 1.56
C LYS A 66 -23.04 6.94 1.58
N LYS A 67 -23.91 5.98 1.22
CA LYS A 67 -25.37 6.13 1.20
C LYS A 67 -26.02 5.50 2.42
N THR A 68 -25.48 4.37 2.90
CA THR A 68 -26.11 3.52 3.91
C THR A 68 -25.40 3.53 5.26
N GLY A 69 -24.16 4.00 5.32
CA GLY A 69 -23.31 4.04 6.52
C GLY A 69 -22.88 5.45 6.91
N SER A 70 -21.81 5.52 7.70
CA SER A 70 -21.21 6.77 8.19
C SER A 70 -20.10 7.30 7.25
N CYS A 71 -19.80 6.62 6.15
CA CYS A 71 -18.67 6.91 5.27
C CYS A 71 -18.83 8.29 4.60
N LYS A 72 -17.88 9.16 4.88
CA LYS A 72 -17.75 10.50 4.27
C LYS A 72 -16.71 10.51 3.16
N VAL A 73 -15.67 9.70 3.30
CA VAL A 73 -14.53 9.67 2.39
C VAL A 73 -14.22 8.25 1.96
N LEU A 74 -14.15 8.02 0.65
CA LEU A 74 -13.69 6.79 0.03
C LEU A 74 -12.40 7.05 -0.73
N VAL A 75 -11.30 6.40 -0.29
CA VAL A 75 -9.98 6.49 -0.91
C VAL A 75 -9.65 5.19 -1.61
N VAL A 76 -9.21 5.28 -2.87
CA VAL A 76 -8.70 4.14 -3.63
C VAL A 76 -7.20 4.29 -3.86
N THR A 77 -6.42 3.26 -3.55
CA THR A 77 -4.97 3.25 -3.74
C THR A 77 -4.48 1.93 -4.32
N GLY A 78 -3.18 1.81 -4.59
CA GLY A 78 -2.56 0.59 -5.05
C GLY A 78 -2.44 0.45 -6.56
N CYS A 79 -2.28 -0.79 -7.03
CA CYS A 79 -1.93 -1.06 -8.43
C CYS A 79 -3.05 -0.70 -9.42
N MET A 80 -4.31 -0.87 -9.05
CA MET A 80 -5.43 -0.46 -9.90
C MET A 80 -5.50 1.06 -9.99
N ALA A 81 -5.36 1.76 -8.87
CA ALA A 81 -5.30 3.22 -8.82
C ALA A 81 -4.18 3.77 -9.72
N GLN A 82 -2.99 3.16 -9.66
CA GLN A 82 -1.86 3.53 -10.51
C GLN A 82 -2.14 3.32 -12.00
N ARG A 83 -2.88 2.26 -12.34
CA ARG A 83 -3.15 1.89 -13.73
C ARG A 83 -4.24 2.74 -14.38
N TYR A 84 -5.33 2.97 -13.66
CA TYR A 84 -6.56 3.56 -14.22
C TYR A 84 -6.75 5.02 -13.82
N LYS A 85 -6.05 5.52 -12.81
CA LYS A 85 -5.99 6.95 -12.44
C LYS A 85 -7.39 7.61 -12.44
N ASN A 86 -7.60 8.55 -13.35
CA ASN A 86 -8.83 9.34 -13.45
C ASN A 86 -10.07 8.50 -13.78
N GLU A 87 -9.89 7.39 -14.52
CA GLU A 87 -11.02 6.52 -14.92
C GLU A 87 -11.79 6.03 -13.68
N ILE A 88 -11.09 5.83 -12.53
CA ILE A 88 -11.72 5.38 -11.29
C ILE A 88 -12.76 6.41 -10.80
N ILE A 89 -12.44 7.70 -10.80
CA ILE A 89 -13.36 8.76 -10.36
C ILE A 89 -14.47 8.98 -11.39
N GLU A 90 -14.15 8.84 -12.67
CA GLU A 90 -15.13 9.01 -13.75
C GLU A 90 -16.20 7.91 -13.71
N GLU A 91 -15.80 6.65 -13.45
CA GLU A 91 -16.69 5.48 -13.40
C GLU A 91 -17.35 5.29 -12.03
N VAL A 92 -16.71 5.72 -10.93
CA VAL A 92 -17.22 5.62 -9.55
C VAL A 92 -17.10 7.00 -8.88
N PRO A 93 -18.08 7.90 -9.10
CA PRO A 93 -18.05 9.27 -8.57
C PRO A 93 -18.05 9.36 -7.03
N GLU A 94 -18.41 8.27 -6.35
CA GLU A 94 -18.34 8.18 -4.90
C GLU A 94 -16.90 8.15 -4.35
N VAL A 95 -15.89 7.87 -5.21
CA VAL A 95 -14.48 7.90 -4.83
C VAL A 95 -14.01 9.34 -4.72
N ASP A 96 -13.56 9.74 -3.53
CA ASP A 96 -13.12 11.11 -3.25
C ASP A 96 -11.63 11.31 -3.48
N ALA A 97 -10.83 10.25 -3.30
CA ALA A 97 -9.39 10.35 -3.49
C ALA A 97 -8.78 9.12 -4.15
N VAL A 98 -7.77 9.34 -4.99
CA VAL A 98 -7.02 8.27 -5.69
C VAL A 98 -5.51 8.48 -5.48
N LEU A 99 -4.83 7.46 -4.97
CA LEU A 99 -3.39 7.48 -4.71
C LEU A 99 -2.67 6.40 -5.52
N GLY A 100 -1.60 6.79 -6.21
CA GLY A 100 -0.71 5.85 -6.90
C GLY A 100 0.09 4.96 -5.95
N THR A 101 0.75 3.94 -6.51
CA THR A 101 1.54 2.95 -5.76
C THR A 101 2.71 3.53 -4.98
N THR A 102 3.20 4.70 -5.34
CA THR A 102 4.29 5.43 -4.67
C THR A 102 3.78 6.59 -3.80
N SER A 103 2.47 6.86 -3.82
CA SER A 103 1.84 8.01 -3.16
C SER A 103 1.07 7.66 -1.89
N TYR A 104 1.08 6.41 -1.45
CA TYR A 104 0.33 5.96 -0.27
C TYR A 104 0.74 6.70 1.03
N GLY A 105 1.95 7.28 1.08
CA GLY A 105 2.37 8.15 2.18
C GLY A 105 1.59 9.46 2.31
N ASP A 106 0.84 9.85 1.27
CA ASP A 106 -0.01 11.05 1.29
C ASP A 106 -1.44 10.77 1.78
N ILE A 107 -1.70 9.59 2.34
CA ILE A 107 -3.04 9.15 2.78
C ILE A 107 -3.70 10.17 3.73
N LEU A 108 -2.96 10.75 4.67
CA LEU A 108 -3.49 11.76 5.59
C LEU A 108 -3.96 13.03 4.86
N LYS A 109 -3.18 13.46 3.87
CA LYS A 109 -3.53 14.61 3.04
C LYS A 109 -4.76 14.31 2.20
N ALA A 110 -4.79 13.11 1.58
CA ALA A 110 -5.92 12.67 0.77
C ALA A 110 -7.23 12.67 1.57
N ILE A 111 -7.24 12.10 2.77
CA ILE A 111 -8.44 12.08 3.62
C ILE A 111 -8.85 13.49 4.04
N ARG A 112 -7.91 14.35 4.44
CA ARG A 112 -8.22 15.73 4.87
C ARG A 112 -8.83 16.57 3.74
N GLU A 113 -8.23 16.55 2.55
CA GLU A 113 -8.74 17.27 1.38
C GLU A 113 -10.12 16.74 0.97
N ALA A 114 -10.32 15.41 1.01
CA ALA A 114 -11.60 14.78 0.72
C ALA A 114 -12.68 15.13 1.76
N MET A 115 -12.33 15.23 3.05
CA MET A 115 -13.25 15.71 4.11
C MET A 115 -13.70 17.15 3.89
N GLU A 116 -12.90 17.97 3.20
CA GLU A 116 -13.26 19.33 2.79
C GLU A 116 -14.12 19.36 1.50
N GLY A 117 -14.50 18.21 0.97
CA GLY A 117 -15.30 18.07 -0.26
C GLY A 117 -14.50 18.27 -1.55
N LYS A 118 -13.19 18.14 -1.52
CA LYS A 118 -12.30 18.22 -2.69
C LYS A 118 -11.97 16.82 -3.20
N HIS A 119 -12.01 16.60 -4.51
CA HIS A 119 -11.39 15.41 -5.08
C HIS A 119 -9.87 15.54 -5.01
N PHE A 120 -9.21 14.50 -4.49
CA PHE A 120 -7.77 14.48 -4.35
C PHE A 120 -7.14 13.36 -5.18
N GLN A 121 -6.09 13.69 -5.91
CA GLN A 121 -5.33 12.71 -6.68
C GLN A 121 -3.84 12.99 -6.53
N GLU A 122 -3.06 11.93 -6.27
CA GLU A 122 -1.60 12.04 -6.18
C GLU A 122 -0.92 10.84 -6.83
N PHE A 123 -0.08 11.11 -7.82
CA PHE A 123 0.71 10.12 -8.54
C PHE A 123 2.15 10.59 -8.63
N LYS A 124 2.93 10.30 -7.59
CA LYS A 124 4.36 10.57 -7.59
C LYS A 124 5.09 9.78 -8.67
N ASP A 125 6.34 10.15 -8.95
CA ASP A 125 7.19 9.40 -9.85
C ASP A 125 7.14 7.91 -9.51
N ILE A 126 6.93 7.07 -10.53
CA ILE A 126 6.80 5.60 -10.34
C ILE A 126 8.08 4.98 -9.77
N ASP A 127 9.22 5.63 -9.96
CA ASP A 127 10.52 5.21 -9.45
C ASP A 127 10.83 5.82 -8.05
N TYR A 128 9.92 6.63 -7.48
CA TYR A 128 10.06 7.10 -6.11
C TYR A 128 9.94 5.95 -5.12
N LEU A 129 10.85 5.87 -4.17
CA LEU A 129 10.78 4.93 -3.04
C LEU A 129 10.38 5.73 -1.79
N PRO A 130 9.19 5.50 -1.24
CA PRO A 130 8.74 6.21 -0.05
C PRO A 130 9.72 6.04 1.12
N GLU A 131 9.97 7.12 1.84
CA GLU A 131 10.73 7.07 3.08
C GLU A 131 9.93 6.37 4.17
N LYS A 132 10.58 6.03 5.30
CA LYS A 132 9.88 5.44 6.44
C LYS A 132 8.76 6.38 6.92
N LEU A 133 7.53 5.91 6.88
CA LEU A 133 6.33 6.71 7.17
C LEU A 133 5.94 6.72 8.67
N GLY A 134 6.76 6.15 9.55
CA GLY A 134 6.47 6.01 10.97
C GLY A 134 6.41 4.55 11.44
N LYS A 135 5.76 4.33 12.57
CA LYS A 135 5.55 2.98 13.11
C LYS A 135 4.48 2.27 12.28
N ARG A 136 4.79 1.07 11.81
CA ARG A 136 3.87 0.23 11.04
C ARG A 136 2.92 -0.51 11.97
N VAL A 137 1.65 -0.64 11.63
CA VAL A 137 0.67 -1.46 12.34
C VAL A 137 0.60 -2.83 11.70
N LEU A 138 1.05 -3.88 12.41
CA LEU A 138 1.06 -5.25 11.89
C LEU A 138 -0.34 -5.87 11.96
N THR A 139 -0.78 -6.49 10.87
CA THR A 139 -2.09 -7.12 10.73
C THR A 139 -2.02 -8.65 10.56
N THR A 140 -0.82 -9.23 10.64
CA THR A 140 -0.56 -10.66 10.41
C THR A 140 -0.69 -11.55 11.66
N GLY A 141 -1.31 -11.07 12.73
CA GLY A 141 -1.57 -11.87 13.94
C GLY A 141 -0.37 -12.11 14.85
N GLY A 142 0.76 -11.41 14.65
CA GLY A 142 1.87 -11.34 15.60
C GLY A 142 2.91 -12.46 15.55
N HIS A 143 2.71 -13.56 14.80
CA HIS A 143 3.70 -14.62 14.67
C HIS A 143 4.74 -14.35 13.61
N PHE A 144 4.30 -13.88 12.48
CA PHE A 144 5.14 -13.54 11.33
C PHE A 144 4.82 -12.15 10.81
N GLY A 145 5.73 -11.60 10.02
CA GLY A 145 5.51 -10.33 9.35
C GLY A 145 6.27 -10.25 8.04
N TYR A 146 5.77 -9.46 7.12
CA TYR A 146 6.41 -9.23 5.84
C TYR A 146 7.39 -8.05 5.92
N LEU A 147 8.61 -8.26 5.45
CA LEU A 147 9.61 -7.21 5.32
C LEU A 147 9.85 -6.94 3.83
N LYS A 148 9.38 -5.80 3.34
CA LYS A 148 9.53 -5.39 1.95
C LYS A 148 10.93 -4.84 1.72
N ILE A 149 11.81 -5.66 1.10
CA ILE A 149 13.23 -5.33 0.90
C ILE A 149 13.52 -4.55 -0.38
N ALA A 150 12.61 -4.59 -1.35
CA ALA A 150 12.74 -3.83 -2.60
C ALA A 150 11.37 -3.60 -3.25
N GLU A 151 11.32 -2.63 -4.15
CA GLU A 151 10.16 -2.29 -4.97
C GLU A 151 10.53 -2.28 -6.46
N GLY A 152 9.56 -2.58 -7.34
CA GLY A 152 9.74 -2.56 -8.79
C GLY A 152 10.53 -3.74 -9.35
N CYS A 153 10.67 -3.79 -10.69
CA CYS A 153 11.36 -4.89 -11.38
C CYS A 153 11.84 -4.47 -12.77
N ASP A 154 13.10 -4.82 -13.10
CA ASP A 154 13.73 -4.50 -14.37
C ASP A 154 13.71 -5.67 -15.38
N LYS A 155 13.01 -6.78 -15.09
CA LYS A 155 13.05 -7.97 -15.96
C LYS A 155 12.25 -7.86 -17.26
N HIS A 156 11.32 -6.91 -17.37
CA HIS A 156 10.52 -6.65 -18.57
C HIS A 156 9.94 -7.91 -19.26
N CYS A 157 9.48 -8.90 -18.47
CA CYS A 157 8.83 -10.09 -19.03
C CYS A 157 7.60 -9.67 -19.87
N THR A 158 7.41 -10.30 -21.03
CA THR A 158 6.44 -9.88 -22.06
C THR A 158 4.99 -9.79 -21.57
N TYR A 159 4.62 -10.59 -20.60
CA TYR A 159 3.28 -10.64 -20.00
C TYR A 159 3.13 -9.80 -18.71
N CYS A 160 4.21 -9.23 -18.20
CA CYS A 160 4.23 -8.65 -16.86
C CYS A 160 4.01 -7.14 -16.88
N ILE A 161 3.02 -6.68 -16.11
CA ILE A 161 2.69 -5.26 -15.96
C ILE A 161 3.47 -4.56 -14.85
N ILE A 162 4.20 -5.29 -14.01
CA ILE A 162 4.85 -4.76 -12.80
C ILE A 162 5.74 -3.54 -13.08
N PRO A 163 6.62 -3.52 -14.10
CA PRO A 163 7.45 -2.34 -14.37
C PRO A 163 6.63 -1.05 -14.60
N LYS A 164 5.43 -1.18 -15.18
CA LYS A 164 4.51 -0.04 -15.41
C LYS A 164 3.76 0.39 -14.15
N LEU A 165 3.56 -0.51 -13.18
CA LEU A 165 2.78 -0.25 -11.97
C LEU A 165 3.63 0.05 -10.74
N ARG A 166 4.86 -0.48 -10.70
CA ARG A 166 5.77 -0.41 -9.56
C ARG A 166 7.15 0.14 -9.91
N GLY A 167 7.38 0.51 -11.19
CA GLY A 167 8.61 1.11 -11.68
C GLY A 167 9.81 0.17 -11.72
N LYS A 168 11.01 0.77 -11.82
CA LYS A 168 12.30 0.07 -11.82
C LYS A 168 12.58 -0.58 -10.48
N PHE A 169 13.49 -1.55 -10.47
CA PHE A 169 13.96 -2.19 -9.25
C PHE A 169 14.68 -1.18 -8.34
N ARG A 170 14.25 -1.08 -7.08
CA ARG A 170 14.80 -0.19 -6.06
C ARG A 170 14.89 -0.93 -4.74
N SER A 171 16.12 -1.14 -4.24
CA SER A 171 16.37 -1.75 -2.93
C SER A 171 16.10 -0.76 -1.80
N VAL A 172 15.54 -1.23 -0.70
CA VAL A 172 15.49 -0.49 0.56
C VAL A 172 16.86 -0.58 1.23
N LEU A 173 17.34 0.50 1.82
CA LEU A 173 18.61 0.52 2.55
C LEU A 173 18.64 -0.52 3.67
N MET A 174 19.78 -1.21 3.82
CA MET A 174 19.94 -2.31 4.78
C MET A 174 19.71 -1.86 6.22
N GLU A 175 20.23 -0.70 6.58
CA GLU A 175 20.07 -0.12 7.92
C GLU A 175 18.60 0.12 8.26
N ARG A 176 17.80 0.55 7.27
CA ARG A 176 16.36 0.72 7.41
C ARG A 176 15.64 -0.61 7.63
N LEU A 177 16.02 -1.63 6.87
CA LEU A 177 15.44 -2.97 6.99
C LEU A 177 15.77 -3.61 8.35
N VAL A 178 17.00 -3.47 8.81
CA VAL A 178 17.42 -3.96 10.13
C VAL A 178 16.65 -3.24 11.25
N THR A 179 16.44 -1.93 11.13
CA THR A 179 15.63 -1.18 12.09
C THR A 179 14.18 -1.68 12.11
N GLN A 180 13.55 -1.84 10.94
CA GLN A 180 12.19 -2.40 10.86
C GLN A 180 12.10 -3.81 11.43
N ALA A 181 13.08 -4.67 11.13
CA ALA A 181 13.12 -6.03 11.66
C ALA A 181 13.20 -6.06 13.20
N LYS A 182 13.99 -5.16 13.81
CA LYS A 182 14.07 -5.01 15.27
C LYS A 182 12.74 -4.54 15.86
N GLU A 183 12.13 -3.50 15.28
CA GLU A 183 10.81 -3.01 15.72
C GLU A 183 9.76 -4.13 15.68
N MET A 184 9.72 -4.92 14.60
CA MET A 184 8.81 -6.07 14.47
C MET A 184 9.11 -7.18 15.50
N ALA A 185 10.39 -7.45 15.78
CA ALA A 185 10.78 -8.41 16.80
C ALA A 185 10.38 -7.97 18.22
N GLU A 186 10.49 -6.67 18.53
CA GLU A 186 10.02 -6.08 19.79
C GLU A 186 8.50 -6.19 19.96
N GLU A 187 7.74 -6.16 18.86
CA GLU A 187 6.29 -6.40 18.81
C GLU A 187 5.91 -7.88 18.87
N GLY A 188 6.89 -8.80 18.95
CA GLY A 188 6.67 -10.23 19.15
C GLY A 188 6.74 -11.08 17.89
N VAL A 189 7.01 -10.51 16.72
CA VAL A 189 7.20 -11.26 15.47
C VAL A 189 8.37 -12.24 15.61
N LYS A 190 8.15 -13.50 15.21
CA LYS A 190 9.15 -14.59 15.30
C LYS A 190 9.70 -14.98 13.94
N GLU A 191 8.98 -14.69 12.87
CA GLU A 191 9.35 -15.03 11.51
C GLU A 191 9.21 -13.81 10.61
N LEU A 192 10.26 -13.47 9.85
CA LEU A 192 10.24 -12.42 8.84
C LEU A 192 10.21 -13.04 7.45
N ILE A 193 9.18 -12.73 6.68
CA ILE A 193 9.07 -13.12 5.28
C ILE A 193 9.55 -11.95 4.42
N LEU A 194 10.68 -12.13 3.74
CA LEU A 194 11.25 -11.11 2.85
C LEU A 194 10.46 -11.04 1.55
N VAL A 195 9.96 -9.87 1.19
CA VAL A 195 9.16 -9.68 -0.03
C VAL A 195 9.76 -8.62 -0.96
N ALA A 196 9.80 -8.97 -2.24
CA ALA A 196 10.09 -8.10 -3.37
C ALA A 196 9.55 -8.75 -4.64
N GLN A 197 9.55 -8.04 -5.77
CA GLN A 197 9.28 -8.65 -7.09
C GLN A 197 10.42 -9.57 -7.53
N GLU A 198 11.64 -9.27 -7.07
CA GLU A 198 12.85 -10.05 -7.30
C GLU A 198 13.79 -9.89 -6.09
N THR A 199 13.87 -10.88 -5.23
CA THR A 199 14.70 -10.83 -4.01
C THR A 199 16.18 -11.08 -4.29
N THR A 200 16.50 -11.88 -5.33
CA THR A 200 17.87 -12.36 -5.60
C THR A 200 18.82 -11.27 -6.08
N VAL A 201 18.32 -10.12 -6.53
CA VAL A 201 19.12 -8.97 -6.98
C VAL A 201 19.22 -7.86 -5.95
N TYR A 202 18.71 -8.07 -4.73
CA TYR A 202 18.76 -7.07 -3.67
C TYR A 202 20.17 -6.47 -3.49
N GLY A 203 20.24 -5.15 -3.47
CA GLY A 203 21.44 -4.36 -3.26
C GLY A 203 22.27 -4.07 -4.51
N THR A 204 21.91 -4.62 -5.68
CA THR A 204 22.68 -4.35 -6.91
C THR A 204 22.63 -2.90 -7.34
N ASP A 205 21.53 -2.21 -7.12
CA ASP A 205 21.28 -0.80 -7.45
C ASP A 205 21.96 0.17 -6.48
N ILE A 206 22.03 -0.17 -5.19
CA ILE A 206 22.55 0.72 -4.15
C ILE A 206 23.95 0.36 -3.65
N TYR A 207 24.35 -0.92 -3.70
CA TYR A 207 25.67 -1.41 -3.25
C TYR A 207 26.55 -1.96 -4.39
N GLY A 208 26.08 -1.94 -5.64
CA GLY A 208 26.79 -2.45 -6.82
C GLY A 208 26.98 -3.97 -6.86
N LYS A 209 26.37 -4.71 -5.93
CA LYS A 209 26.46 -6.18 -5.82
C LYS A 209 25.25 -6.78 -5.15
N LYS A 210 24.99 -8.07 -5.40
CA LYS A 210 23.93 -8.83 -4.71
C LYS A 210 24.26 -8.92 -3.22
N SER A 211 23.42 -8.36 -2.37
CA SER A 211 23.70 -8.16 -0.94
C SER A 211 22.69 -8.86 -0.01
N LEU A 212 21.76 -9.67 -0.54
CA LEU A 212 20.78 -10.38 0.28
C LEU A 212 21.43 -11.25 1.37
N HIS A 213 22.51 -11.96 1.03
CA HIS A 213 23.25 -12.79 2.00
C HIS A 213 23.91 -11.99 3.13
N ILE A 214 24.11 -10.68 2.95
CA ILE A 214 24.62 -9.79 3.99
C ILE A 214 23.47 -9.35 4.89
N LEU A 215 22.32 -9.02 4.28
CA LEU A 215 21.11 -8.65 5.03
C LEU A 215 20.62 -9.77 5.98
N LEU A 216 20.83 -11.03 5.58
CA LEU A 216 20.39 -12.22 6.34
C LEU A 216 21.35 -12.63 7.48
N LYS A 217 22.46 -11.96 7.66
CA LYS A 217 23.43 -12.18 8.77
C LYS A 217 23.19 -11.27 9.94
#